data_258f2e7293a8904f20c44937bbed41c6
#
_entry.id   258f2e7293a8904f20c44937bbed41c6
#
_cell.length_a   1.000
_cell.length_b   1.000
_cell.length_c   1.000
_cell.angle_alpha   90.00
_cell.angle_beta   90.00
_cell.angle_gamma   90.00
#
_symmetry.space_group_name_H-M   'P 1'
#
loop_
_entity.id
_entity.type
_entity.pdbx_description
1 polymer ?
#
loop_
_entity_poly.entity_id
_entity_poly.type
_entity_poly.pdbx_seq_one_letter_code
_entity_poly.pdbx_strand_id
1 'polypeptide(L)'
;YKRQEVESLAKNHWASFWEKCAAVDFSHCTDPRAPELERRVLLSQYLLAIQSAGSVPPQETGLTYNSWFGKFHLEMIWWHQAWQPLWGHANLLDRTLGWYETVEPVAREIARRQGFPGVRWMKMTDPSGTEAPSNVGSFLIWQQPHFIYLAELVYRANPSDEVIKKYNRLVQETAEFMYAFATYDEFHGRFILKGAIPAQETLRAATTINPPFELSYWHFAMQTAQKWRERAGEKRNLEWDEMIDKLSPLAYNEDHLYLASEDAVDTYKDIRFTSDHMAVLGSVGILPMNKLIRDDYMKNTLHWVWDNWNWGKTWGWDYPMTAMNATRLGEPEKAVGALLMDKRTNTYLQNGHNYQDGRLRCYLPGNGGLLTAVALMCAGWDGCQVKNPGFPQDGTWDVRWEGLKPMP
;
A
#
# COMPACT_ATOMS: atom_id res chain seq x y z
N TYR A 1 -24.19 -16.39 -27.22
CA TYR A 1 -25.14 -16.01 -26.16
C TYR A 1 -26.23 -15.11 -26.71
N LYS A 2 -27.50 -15.35 -26.32
CA LYS A 2 -28.61 -14.45 -26.65
C LYS A 2 -28.50 -13.18 -25.79
N ARG A 3 -28.89 -12.02 -26.31
CA ARG A 3 -28.85 -10.73 -25.61
C ARG A 3 -29.46 -10.81 -24.18
N GLN A 4 -30.62 -11.43 -24.05
CA GLN A 4 -31.33 -11.61 -22.79
C GLN A 4 -30.53 -12.43 -21.76
N GLU A 5 -29.75 -13.41 -22.21
CA GLU A 5 -28.89 -14.23 -21.36
C GLU A 5 -27.71 -13.39 -20.80
N VAL A 6 -27.10 -12.57 -21.65
CA VAL A 6 -26.01 -11.64 -21.22
C VAL A 6 -26.53 -10.61 -20.23
N GLU A 7 -27.71 -10.03 -20.49
CA GLU A 7 -28.35 -9.07 -19.58
C GLU A 7 -28.67 -9.71 -18.20
N SER A 8 -29.17 -10.94 -18.20
CA SER A 8 -29.46 -11.67 -16.95
C SER A 8 -28.19 -11.98 -16.17
N LEU A 9 -27.14 -12.47 -16.85
CA LEU A 9 -25.83 -12.75 -16.22
C LEU A 9 -25.21 -11.49 -15.64
N ALA A 10 -25.26 -10.37 -16.37
CA ALA A 10 -24.72 -9.09 -15.89
C ALA A 10 -25.49 -8.58 -14.65
N LYS A 11 -26.84 -8.64 -14.68
CA LYS A 11 -27.65 -8.26 -13.50
C LYS A 11 -27.33 -9.11 -12.27
N ASN A 12 -27.26 -10.43 -12.45
CA ASN A 12 -26.94 -11.34 -11.35
C ASN A 12 -25.52 -11.13 -10.81
N HIS A 13 -24.56 -10.88 -11.69
CA HIS A 13 -23.17 -10.58 -11.27
C HIS A 13 -23.11 -9.32 -10.40
N TRP A 14 -23.70 -8.22 -10.87
CA TRP A 14 -23.65 -6.95 -10.13
C TRP A 14 -24.49 -6.99 -8.86
N ALA A 15 -25.65 -7.64 -8.86
CA ALA A 15 -26.41 -7.86 -7.62
C ALA A 15 -25.54 -8.61 -6.61
N SER A 16 -24.97 -9.75 -6.98
CA SER A 16 -24.09 -10.53 -6.09
C SER A 16 -22.82 -9.79 -5.66
N PHE A 17 -22.26 -8.93 -6.52
CA PHE A 17 -21.12 -8.10 -6.17
C PHE A 17 -21.48 -7.13 -5.04
N TRP A 18 -22.53 -6.35 -5.22
CA TRP A 18 -22.96 -5.32 -4.25
C TRP A 18 -23.57 -5.91 -2.97
N GLU A 19 -24.24 -7.04 -3.04
CA GLU A 19 -24.77 -7.74 -1.85
C GLU A 19 -23.66 -8.27 -0.91
N LYS A 20 -22.50 -8.58 -1.45
CA LYS A 20 -21.35 -9.08 -0.68
C LYS A 20 -20.36 -8.00 -0.28
N CYS A 21 -20.49 -6.82 -0.85
CA CYS A 21 -19.62 -5.68 -0.60
C CYS A 21 -19.93 -5.05 0.75
N ALA A 22 -18.90 -4.53 1.43
CA ALA A 22 -19.14 -3.55 2.48
C ALA A 22 -19.76 -2.27 1.90
N ALA A 23 -20.55 -1.59 2.70
CA ALA A 23 -21.20 -0.35 2.31
C ALA A 23 -20.79 0.80 3.24
N VAL A 24 -20.69 2.01 2.68
CA VAL A 24 -20.49 3.26 3.43
C VAL A 24 -21.56 4.26 2.98
N ASP A 25 -22.25 4.84 3.93
CA ASP A 25 -23.31 5.80 3.73
C ASP A 25 -22.90 7.18 4.26
N PHE A 26 -22.84 8.16 3.38
CA PHE A 26 -22.54 9.56 3.68
C PHE A 26 -23.78 10.46 3.67
N SER A 27 -24.98 9.91 3.47
CA SER A 27 -26.23 10.67 3.31
C SER A 27 -26.61 11.50 4.55
N HIS A 28 -26.07 11.14 5.71
CA HIS A 28 -26.28 11.85 6.98
C HIS A 28 -25.22 12.92 7.27
N CYS A 29 -24.20 13.03 6.42
CA CYS A 29 -23.17 14.04 6.58
C CYS A 29 -23.69 15.42 6.14
N THR A 30 -23.31 16.46 6.89
CA THR A 30 -23.66 17.86 6.56
C THR A 30 -22.52 18.61 5.91
N ASP A 31 -21.32 18.06 5.89
CA ASP A 31 -20.19 18.63 5.14
C ASP A 31 -20.50 18.61 3.64
N PRO A 32 -20.41 19.75 2.93
CA PRO A 32 -20.76 19.85 1.51
C PRO A 32 -19.87 19.01 0.58
N ARG A 33 -18.75 18.47 1.07
CA ARG A 33 -17.84 17.61 0.31
C ARG A 33 -18.24 16.13 0.36
N ALA A 34 -19.11 15.73 1.27
CA ALA A 34 -19.49 14.32 1.47
C ALA A 34 -20.06 13.66 0.20
N PRO A 35 -20.95 14.30 -0.60
CA PRO A 35 -21.46 13.68 -1.84
C PRO A 35 -20.37 13.40 -2.88
N GLU A 36 -19.33 14.23 -2.94
CA GLU A 36 -18.18 13.96 -3.83
C GLU A 36 -17.36 12.76 -3.34
N LEU A 37 -17.14 12.63 -2.04
CA LEU A 37 -16.44 11.47 -1.49
C LEU A 37 -17.24 10.17 -1.75
N GLU A 38 -18.54 10.18 -1.55
CA GLU A 38 -19.43 9.06 -1.85
C GLU A 38 -19.33 8.65 -3.32
N ARG A 39 -19.44 9.63 -4.24
CA ARG A 39 -19.29 9.38 -5.68
C ARG A 39 -17.95 8.72 -6.00
N ARG A 40 -16.85 9.20 -5.42
CA ARG A 40 -15.51 8.61 -5.62
C ARG A 40 -15.45 7.17 -5.11
N VAL A 41 -16.01 6.90 -3.95
CA VAL A 41 -16.06 5.55 -3.35
C VAL A 41 -16.84 4.58 -4.23
N LEU A 42 -18.07 4.91 -4.61
CA LEU A 42 -18.92 4.02 -5.42
C LEU A 42 -18.32 3.73 -6.80
N LEU A 43 -17.87 4.78 -7.50
CA LEU A 43 -17.28 4.61 -8.82
C LEU A 43 -15.93 3.88 -8.77
N SER A 44 -15.13 4.07 -7.72
CA SER A 44 -13.85 3.36 -7.57
C SER A 44 -14.06 1.85 -7.39
N GLN A 45 -15.04 1.42 -6.59
CA GLN A 45 -15.36 -0.01 -6.45
C GLN A 45 -15.76 -0.62 -7.80
N TYR A 46 -16.66 0.04 -8.54
CA TYR A 46 -17.06 -0.41 -9.86
C TYR A 46 -15.89 -0.50 -10.83
N LEU A 47 -15.07 0.56 -10.93
CA LEU A 47 -13.94 0.63 -11.86
C LEU A 47 -12.88 -0.44 -11.57
N LEU A 48 -12.55 -0.65 -10.30
CA LEU A 48 -11.57 -1.67 -9.92
C LEU A 48 -12.11 -3.09 -10.12
N ALA A 49 -13.40 -3.31 -9.91
CA ALA A 49 -14.04 -4.59 -10.20
C ALA A 49 -13.98 -4.96 -11.69
N ILE A 50 -14.11 -4.00 -12.59
CA ILE A 50 -14.07 -4.28 -14.04
C ILE A 50 -12.67 -4.22 -14.65
N GLN A 51 -11.69 -3.57 -14.01
CA GLN A 51 -10.38 -3.33 -14.61
C GLN A 51 -9.20 -3.98 -13.88
N SER A 52 -9.33 -4.29 -12.58
CA SER A 52 -8.23 -4.78 -11.76
C SER A 52 -8.54 -6.09 -11.03
N ALA A 53 -9.66 -6.73 -11.31
CA ALA A 53 -10.10 -7.96 -10.63
C ALA A 53 -9.83 -9.22 -11.47
N GLY A 54 -8.68 -9.29 -12.12
CA GLY A 54 -8.23 -10.44 -12.91
C GLY A 54 -7.58 -11.54 -12.05
N SER A 55 -6.92 -12.48 -12.74
CA SER A 55 -6.13 -13.56 -12.11
C SER A 55 -4.62 -13.29 -12.12
N VAL A 56 -4.23 -12.09 -12.53
CA VAL A 56 -2.84 -11.64 -12.63
C VAL A 56 -2.74 -10.20 -12.12
N PRO A 57 -1.55 -9.72 -11.72
CA PRO A 57 -1.37 -8.34 -11.32
C PRO A 57 -1.84 -7.36 -12.39
N PRO A 58 -2.59 -6.31 -12.04
CA PRO A 58 -3.08 -5.36 -13.01
C PRO A 58 -1.96 -4.44 -13.51
N GLN A 59 -2.13 -3.93 -14.73
CA GLN A 59 -1.39 -2.74 -15.17
C GLN A 59 -2.00 -1.48 -14.52
N GLU A 60 -1.23 -0.43 -14.43
CA GLU A 60 -1.57 0.79 -13.69
C GLU A 60 -2.84 1.51 -14.17
N THR A 61 -3.09 1.45 -15.48
CA THR A 61 -4.25 2.08 -16.14
C THR A 61 -5.36 1.09 -16.51
N GLY A 62 -5.34 -0.12 -15.96
CA GLY A 62 -6.35 -1.15 -16.21
C GLY A 62 -6.44 -1.57 -17.67
N LEU A 63 -7.67 -1.86 -18.12
CA LEU A 63 -7.94 -2.40 -19.45
C LEU A 63 -8.29 -1.32 -20.51
N THR A 64 -8.64 -0.11 -20.07
CA THR A 64 -9.22 0.91 -20.95
C THR A 64 -8.21 1.90 -21.52
N TYR A 65 -7.02 1.98 -20.93
CA TYR A 65 -5.99 2.90 -21.35
C TYR A 65 -4.62 2.25 -21.23
N ASN A 66 -3.83 2.23 -22.29
CA ASN A 66 -2.51 1.61 -22.27
C ASN A 66 -1.44 2.61 -21.82
N SER A 67 -0.88 2.39 -20.64
CA SER A 67 0.33 3.07 -20.19
C SER A 67 1.40 2.05 -19.79
N TRP A 68 2.66 2.50 -19.72
CA TRP A 68 3.77 1.63 -19.33
C TRP A 68 3.85 0.31 -20.13
N PHE A 69 3.27 0.31 -21.34
CA PHE A 69 3.28 -0.84 -22.28
C PHE A 69 2.62 -2.11 -21.74
N GLY A 70 1.62 -1.98 -20.87
CA GLY A 70 0.87 -3.11 -20.30
C GLY A 70 1.64 -3.96 -19.28
N LYS A 71 2.77 -3.47 -18.77
CA LYS A 71 3.54 -4.17 -17.75
C LYS A 71 2.74 -4.36 -16.48
N PHE A 72 2.94 -5.48 -15.78
CA PHE A 72 2.44 -5.68 -14.44
C PHE A 72 3.27 -4.85 -13.46
N HIS A 73 2.62 -3.99 -12.69
CA HIS A 73 3.28 -3.13 -11.72
C HIS A 73 3.17 -3.74 -10.33
N LEU A 74 4.20 -4.48 -9.90
CA LEU A 74 4.17 -5.11 -8.58
C LEU A 74 4.30 -4.09 -7.45
N GLU A 75 4.89 -2.92 -7.70
CA GLU A 75 4.88 -1.83 -6.72
C GLU A 75 3.47 -1.26 -6.50
N MET A 76 2.62 -1.30 -7.51
CA MET A 76 1.27 -0.74 -7.43
C MET A 76 0.20 -1.76 -7.04
N ILE A 77 0.51 -3.05 -6.95
CA ILE A 77 -0.50 -4.08 -6.67
C ILE A 77 -1.21 -3.84 -5.33
N TRP A 78 -0.50 -3.35 -4.31
CA TRP A 78 -1.09 -2.99 -3.03
C TRP A 78 -2.16 -1.89 -3.20
N TRP A 79 -1.86 -0.85 -3.96
CA TRP A 79 -2.77 0.25 -4.26
C TRP A 79 -3.97 -0.16 -5.11
N HIS A 80 -3.84 -1.18 -5.93
CA HIS A 80 -4.95 -1.71 -6.72
C HIS A 80 -5.88 -2.62 -5.92
N GLN A 81 -5.37 -3.40 -4.94
CA GLN A 81 -6.07 -4.57 -4.46
C GLN A 81 -6.17 -4.71 -2.93
N ALA A 82 -5.43 -3.94 -2.13
CA ALA A 82 -5.52 -4.04 -0.66
C ALA A 82 -6.94 -3.74 -0.13
N TRP A 83 -7.70 -2.92 -0.82
CA TRP A 83 -9.09 -2.63 -0.48
C TRP A 83 -10.00 -3.86 -0.55
N GLN A 84 -9.71 -4.81 -1.45
CA GLN A 84 -10.62 -5.93 -1.74
C GLN A 84 -10.98 -6.76 -0.49
N PRO A 85 -10.03 -7.24 0.32
CA PRO A 85 -10.38 -7.93 1.56
C PRO A 85 -11.09 -7.04 2.59
N LEU A 86 -10.73 -5.76 2.62
CA LEU A 86 -11.32 -4.80 3.57
C LEU A 86 -12.79 -4.51 3.26
N TRP A 87 -13.20 -4.65 1.99
CA TRP A 87 -14.56 -4.42 1.50
C TRP A 87 -15.36 -5.70 1.21
N GLY A 88 -14.88 -6.87 1.67
CA GLY A 88 -15.60 -8.14 1.52
C GLY A 88 -15.29 -8.92 0.23
N HIS A 89 -14.32 -8.48 -0.57
CA HIS A 89 -13.94 -9.10 -1.84
C HIS A 89 -12.60 -9.85 -1.80
N ALA A 90 -12.26 -10.49 -0.68
CA ALA A 90 -10.99 -11.20 -0.51
C ALA A 90 -10.71 -12.25 -1.61
N ASN A 91 -11.76 -12.86 -2.18
CA ASN A 91 -11.64 -13.81 -3.27
C ASN A 91 -11.04 -13.21 -4.56
N LEU A 92 -11.16 -11.90 -4.76
CA LEU A 92 -10.57 -11.22 -5.92
C LEU A 92 -9.05 -11.12 -5.74
N LEU A 93 -8.59 -10.71 -4.57
CA LEU A 93 -7.17 -10.69 -4.24
C LEU A 93 -6.57 -12.09 -4.23
N ASP A 94 -7.23 -13.06 -3.59
CA ASP A 94 -6.79 -14.46 -3.52
C ASP A 94 -6.53 -15.05 -4.91
N ARG A 95 -7.38 -14.71 -5.88
CA ARG A 95 -7.21 -15.13 -7.28
C ARG A 95 -5.98 -14.51 -7.93
N THR A 96 -5.72 -13.24 -7.71
CA THR A 96 -4.53 -12.55 -8.25
C THR A 96 -3.25 -13.07 -7.62
N LEU A 97 -3.24 -13.32 -6.31
CA LEU A 97 -2.06 -13.82 -5.61
C LEU A 97 -1.61 -15.21 -6.10
N GLY A 98 -2.51 -16.00 -6.68
CA GLY A 98 -2.15 -17.26 -7.32
C GLY A 98 -1.13 -17.11 -8.47
N TRP A 99 -1.05 -15.95 -9.10
CA TRP A 99 -0.02 -15.68 -10.11
C TRP A 99 1.40 -15.74 -9.54
N TYR A 100 1.62 -15.28 -8.31
CA TYR A 100 2.95 -15.31 -7.68
C TYR A 100 3.52 -16.73 -7.56
N GLU A 101 2.67 -17.74 -7.33
CA GLU A 101 3.08 -19.14 -7.31
C GLU A 101 3.56 -19.60 -8.69
N THR A 102 2.91 -19.16 -9.76
CA THR A 102 3.26 -19.57 -11.13
C THR A 102 4.60 -19.01 -11.60
N VAL A 103 5.02 -17.86 -11.08
CA VAL A 103 6.26 -17.16 -11.45
C VAL A 103 7.38 -17.29 -10.41
N GLU A 104 7.15 -18.03 -9.33
CA GLU A 104 8.17 -18.27 -8.29
C GLU A 104 9.52 -18.73 -8.83
N PRO A 105 9.62 -19.68 -9.78
CA PRO A 105 10.93 -20.08 -10.32
C PRO A 105 11.70 -18.93 -10.94
N VAL A 106 11.01 -18.00 -11.60
CA VAL A 106 11.62 -16.79 -12.19
C VAL A 106 12.08 -15.84 -11.10
N ALA A 107 11.22 -15.59 -10.09
CA ALA A 107 11.56 -14.72 -8.96
C ALA A 107 12.75 -15.25 -8.13
N ARG A 108 12.87 -16.56 -7.97
CA ARG A 108 14.00 -17.22 -7.34
C ARG A 108 15.29 -17.07 -8.16
N GLU A 109 15.22 -17.23 -9.47
CA GLU A 109 16.37 -17.03 -10.34
C GLU A 109 16.84 -15.55 -10.34
N ILE A 110 15.91 -14.60 -10.25
CA ILE A 110 16.26 -13.18 -10.10
C ILE A 110 17.00 -12.95 -8.78
N ALA A 111 16.50 -13.47 -7.66
CA ALA A 111 17.17 -13.38 -6.36
C ALA A 111 18.60 -13.97 -6.43
N ARG A 112 18.72 -15.18 -6.98
CA ARG A 112 20.00 -15.88 -7.16
C ARG A 112 21.00 -15.07 -7.98
N ARG A 113 20.59 -14.46 -9.10
CA ARG A 113 21.46 -13.59 -9.93
C ARG A 113 21.95 -12.36 -9.17
N GLN A 114 21.12 -11.86 -8.23
CA GLN A 114 21.48 -10.72 -7.38
C GLN A 114 22.30 -11.13 -6.14
N GLY A 115 22.55 -12.43 -5.94
CA GLY A 115 23.33 -12.96 -4.82
C GLY A 115 22.51 -13.17 -3.53
N PHE A 116 21.19 -13.26 -3.63
CA PHE A 116 20.30 -13.43 -2.48
C PHE A 116 19.56 -14.78 -2.50
N PRO A 117 19.20 -15.35 -1.33
CA PRO A 117 18.28 -16.46 -1.20
C PRO A 117 16.83 -16.02 -1.40
N GLY A 118 15.91 -16.98 -1.37
CA GLY A 118 14.47 -16.73 -1.43
C GLY A 118 14.00 -16.26 -2.80
N VAL A 119 13.03 -15.37 -2.82
CA VAL A 119 12.41 -14.82 -4.06
C VAL A 119 12.48 -13.31 -4.10
N ARG A 120 12.79 -12.77 -5.29
CA ARG A 120 12.83 -11.33 -5.55
C ARG A 120 11.67 -10.90 -6.44
N TRP A 121 10.79 -10.07 -5.89
CA TRP A 121 9.69 -9.46 -6.62
C TRP A 121 10.16 -8.14 -7.24
N MET A 122 10.15 -8.06 -8.59
CA MET A 122 10.64 -6.89 -9.30
C MET A 122 9.59 -5.77 -9.34
N LYS A 123 10.01 -4.55 -9.65
CA LYS A 123 9.11 -3.40 -9.82
C LYS A 123 8.02 -3.70 -10.86
N MET A 124 8.45 -4.07 -12.05
CA MET A 124 7.59 -4.35 -13.19
C MET A 124 7.99 -5.66 -13.85
N THR A 125 6.99 -6.44 -14.27
CA THR A 125 7.21 -7.71 -14.97
C THR A 125 6.29 -7.83 -16.17
N ASP A 126 6.59 -8.82 -17.02
CA ASP A 126 5.63 -9.37 -17.96
C ASP A 126 4.77 -10.47 -17.28
N PRO A 127 3.80 -11.07 -18.00
CA PRO A 127 2.98 -12.15 -17.42
C PRO A 127 3.75 -13.39 -16.98
N SER A 128 4.95 -13.65 -17.49
CA SER A 128 5.81 -14.76 -17.09
C SER A 128 6.65 -14.49 -15.83
N GLY A 129 6.56 -13.29 -15.26
CA GLY A 129 7.38 -12.85 -14.13
C GLY A 129 8.76 -12.33 -14.53
N THR A 130 9.08 -12.31 -15.83
CA THR A 130 10.36 -11.76 -16.32
C THR A 130 10.39 -10.27 -16.07
N GLU A 131 11.52 -9.78 -15.55
CA GLU A 131 11.73 -8.35 -15.30
C GLU A 131 11.54 -7.53 -16.57
N ALA A 132 10.65 -6.55 -16.51
CA ALA A 132 10.44 -5.60 -17.60
C ALA A 132 11.36 -4.37 -17.41
N PRO A 133 11.85 -3.75 -18.50
CA PRO A 133 12.72 -2.59 -18.43
C PRO A 133 12.10 -1.44 -17.62
N SER A 134 12.89 -0.90 -16.68
CA SER A 134 12.56 0.25 -15.85
C SER A 134 13.85 0.97 -15.44
N ASN A 135 13.80 2.30 -15.34
CA ASN A 135 14.96 3.10 -14.94
C ASN A 135 15.44 2.79 -13.50
N VAL A 136 14.55 2.33 -12.64
CA VAL A 136 14.80 2.08 -11.22
C VAL A 136 14.48 0.66 -10.79
N GLY A 137 13.93 -0.17 -11.70
CA GLY A 137 13.32 -1.46 -11.38
C GLY A 137 14.18 -2.40 -10.57
N SER A 138 15.46 -2.55 -10.93
CA SER A 138 16.39 -3.45 -10.25
C SER A 138 16.74 -3.02 -8.82
N PHE A 139 16.57 -1.74 -8.50
CA PHE A 139 16.93 -1.15 -7.21
C PHE A 139 15.73 -0.86 -6.31
N LEU A 140 14.51 -0.85 -6.84
CA LEU A 140 13.31 -0.58 -6.06
C LEU A 140 13.00 -1.76 -5.14
N ILE A 141 12.69 -1.49 -3.86
CA ILE A 141 12.49 -2.56 -2.86
C ILE A 141 11.15 -2.52 -2.13
N TRP A 142 10.43 -1.42 -2.14
CA TRP A 142 9.22 -1.30 -1.33
C TRP A 142 8.06 -2.24 -1.75
N GLN A 143 8.12 -2.79 -2.96
CA GLN A 143 7.19 -3.84 -3.41
C GLN A 143 7.55 -5.23 -2.90
N GLN A 144 8.77 -5.46 -2.42
CA GLN A 144 9.21 -6.77 -1.96
C GLN A 144 8.29 -7.34 -0.85
N PRO A 145 7.92 -6.58 0.20
CA PRO A 145 7.04 -7.08 1.26
C PRO A 145 5.55 -7.11 0.88
N HIS A 146 5.13 -6.61 -0.27
CA HIS A 146 3.70 -6.56 -0.64
C HIS A 146 3.04 -7.93 -0.62
N PHE A 147 3.73 -8.98 -1.08
CA PHE A 147 3.18 -10.32 -1.05
C PHE A 147 2.80 -10.76 0.38
N ILE A 148 3.69 -10.51 1.35
CA ILE A 148 3.44 -10.85 2.77
C ILE A 148 2.22 -10.09 3.29
N TYR A 149 2.14 -8.78 3.01
CA TYR A 149 1.02 -7.95 3.43
C TYR A 149 -0.32 -8.42 2.82
N LEU A 150 -0.33 -8.66 1.51
CA LEU A 150 -1.55 -9.05 0.80
C LEU A 150 -2.02 -10.45 1.19
N ALA A 151 -1.09 -11.40 1.39
CA ALA A 151 -1.40 -12.72 1.95
C ALA A 151 -2.00 -12.62 3.36
N GLU A 152 -1.46 -11.71 4.21
CA GLU A 152 -2.03 -11.44 5.54
C GLU A 152 -3.46 -10.90 5.44
N LEU A 153 -3.77 -10.01 4.51
CA LEU A 153 -5.13 -9.51 4.32
C LEU A 153 -6.10 -10.61 3.89
N VAL A 154 -5.67 -11.54 3.02
CA VAL A 154 -6.49 -12.70 2.64
C VAL A 154 -6.74 -13.59 3.85
N TYR A 155 -5.70 -13.89 4.63
CA TYR A 155 -5.84 -14.69 5.85
C TYR A 155 -6.79 -14.03 6.85
N ARG A 156 -6.66 -12.74 7.10
CA ARG A 156 -7.53 -11.99 8.03
C ARG A 156 -9.00 -12.00 7.61
N ALA A 157 -9.26 -11.98 6.30
CA ALA A 157 -10.62 -12.07 5.78
C ALA A 157 -11.22 -13.48 5.93
N ASN A 158 -10.40 -14.53 5.85
CA ASN A 158 -10.81 -15.93 5.95
C ASN A 158 -9.72 -16.77 6.64
N PRO A 159 -9.57 -16.68 7.98
CA PRO A 159 -8.58 -17.45 8.71
C PRO A 159 -8.81 -18.96 8.56
N SER A 160 -7.91 -19.67 7.86
CA SER A 160 -7.99 -21.11 7.66
C SER A 160 -6.64 -21.75 7.39
N ASP A 161 -6.53 -23.06 7.66
CA ASP A 161 -5.34 -23.84 7.35
C ASP A 161 -5.07 -23.91 5.84
N GLU A 162 -6.11 -23.82 5.01
CA GLU A 162 -5.98 -23.83 3.56
C GLU A 162 -5.23 -22.58 3.09
N VAL A 163 -5.55 -21.40 3.63
CA VAL A 163 -4.85 -20.14 3.32
C VAL A 163 -3.39 -20.23 3.79
N ILE A 164 -3.13 -20.78 4.98
CA ILE A 164 -1.76 -20.98 5.47
C ILE A 164 -0.98 -21.92 4.54
N LYS A 165 -1.53 -23.07 4.21
CA LYS A 165 -0.88 -24.03 3.28
C LYS A 165 -0.60 -23.42 1.92
N LYS A 166 -1.52 -22.57 1.42
CA LYS A 166 -1.39 -21.93 0.11
C LYS A 166 -0.23 -20.94 0.08
N TYR A 167 -0.09 -20.08 1.09
CA TYR A 167 0.81 -18.94 1.00
C TYR A 167 2.06 -19.00 1.86
N ASN A 168 2.10 -19.84 2.93
CA ASN A 168 3.20 -19.82 3.90
C ASN A 168 4.58 -19.98 3.22
N ARG A 169 4.70 -20.86 2.24
CA ARG A 169 5.97 -21.09 1.56
C ARG A 169 6.49 -19.80 0.89
N LEU A 170 5.67 -19.11 0.10
CA LEU A 170 6.09 -17.85 -0.54
C LEU A 170 6.25 -16.69 0.45
N VAL A 171 5.51 -16.67 1.55
CA VAL A 171 5.74 -15.73 2.66
C VAL A 171 7.14 -15.92 3.23
N GLN A 172 7.53 -17.19 3.51
CA GLN A 172 8.87 -17.50 4.03
C GLN A 172 9.98 -17.15 3.02
N GLU A 173 9.83 -17.52 1.77
CA GLU A 173 10.78 -17.24 0.70
C GLU A 173 10.97 -15.73 0.44
N THR A 174 9.88 -14.97 0.57
CA THR A 174 9.93 -13.51 0.48
C THR A 174 10.70 -12.93 1.66
N ALA A 175 10.47 -13.45 2.87
CA ALA A 175 11.16 -13.03 4.09
C ALA A 175 12.65 -13.43 4.09
N GLU A 176 13.01 -14.57 3.53
CA GLU A 176 14.40 -15.00 3.32
C GLU A 176 15.19 -13.95 2.52
N PHE A 177 14.64 -13.49 1.41
CA PHE A 177 15.25 -12.42 0.64
C PHE A 177 15.38 -11.14 1.49
N MET A 178 14.33 -10.77 2.20
CA MET A 178 14.32 -9.54 3.01
C MET A 178 15.34 -9.57 4.13
N TYR A 179 15.50 -10.71 4.79
CA TYR A 179 16.53 -10.91 5.80
C TYR A 179 17.93 -10.76 5.22
N ALA A 180 18.21 -11.44 4.10
CA ALA A 180 19.53 -11.41 3.46
C ALA A 180 19.87 -10.04 2.83
N PHE A 181 18.85 -9.25 2.45
CA PHE A 181 19.04 -7.90 1.91
C PHE A 181 19.45 -6.90 2.98
N ALA A 182 18.95 -7.04 4.21
CA ALA A 182 19.34 -6.18 5.31
C ALA A 182 20.81 -6.41 5.68
N THR A 183 21.57 -5.34 5.88
CA THR A 183 22.99 -5.40 6.24
C THR A 183 23.16 -5.11 7.72
N TYR A 184 23.91 -5.95 8.45
CA TYR A 184 24.27 -5.63 9.84
C TYR A 184 25.38 -4.59 9.88
N ASP A 185 25.10 -3.47 10.53
CA ASP A 185 26.07 -2.40 10.83
C ASP A 185 26.69 -2.68 12.19
N GLU A 186 27.87 -3.29 12.19
CA GLU A 186 28.58 -3.69 13.41
C GLU A 186 28.95 -2.48 14.29
N PHE A 187 29.23 -1.32 13.68
CA PHE A 187 29.63 -0.13 14.42
C PHE A 187 28.49 0.41 15.28
N HIS A 188 27.28 0.40 14.75
CA HIS A 188 26.08 0.87 15.48
C HIS A 188 25.25 -0.26 16.12
N GLY A 189 25.59 -1.53 15.87
CA GLY A 189 24.89 -2.70 16.41
C GLY A 189 23.46 -2.83 15.90
N ARG A 190 23.18 -2.51 14.63
CA ARG A 190 21.83 -2.46 14.05
C ARG A 190 21.80 -3.01 12.63
N PHE A 191 20.63 -3.47 12.18
CA PHE A 191 20.41 -3.77 10.76
C PHE A 191 19.98 -2.52 10.00
N ILE A 192 20.52 -2.34 8.79
CA ILE A 192 20.26 -1.21 7.91
C ILE A 192 19.82 -1.70 6.53
N LEU A 193 19.05 -0.86 5.83
CA LEU A 193 18.72 -1.02 4.41
C LEU A 193 19.57 -0.03 3.62
N LYS A 194 20.32 -0.52 2.63
CA LYS A 194 21.17 0.31 1.76
C LYS A 194 21.24 -0.25 0.34
N GLY A 195 21.71 0.56 -0.60
CA GLY A 195 21.91 0.12 -1.98
C GLY A 195 20.60 -0.04 -2.76
N ALA A 196 19.52 0.63 -2.33
CA ALA A 196 18.21 0.55 -2.92
C ALA A 196 17.63 1.93 -3.26
N ILE A 197 16.65 1.95 -4.17
CA ILE A 197 15.79 3.09 -4.40
C ILE A 197 14.50 2.84 -3.63
N PRO A 198 14.06 3.78 -2.77
CA PRO A 198 12.80 3.68 -2.04
C PRO A 198 11.60 4.09 -2.91
N ALA A 199 10.41 4.07 -2.31
CA ALA A 199 9.19 4.58 -2.95
C ALA A 199 9.34 6.05 -3.40
N GLN A 200 10.09 6.86 -2.67
CA GLN A 200 10.50 8.20 -3.14
C GLN A 200 11.64 8.08 -4.15
N GLU A 201 11.30 7.93 -5.43
CA GLU A 201 12.23 7.60 -6.51
C GLU A 201 13.24 8.73 -6.86
N THR A 202 13.15 9.88 -6.23
CA THR A 202 14.17 10.96 -6.35
C THR A 202 15.47 10.65 -5.60
N LEU A 203 15.47 9.68 -4.67
CA LEU A 203 16.66 9.19 -3.99
C LEU A 203 17.47 8.22 -4.88
N ARG A 204 18.76 8.09 -4.60
CA ARG A 204 19.68 7.29 -5.41
C ARG A 204 20.16 6.05 -4.66
N ALA A 205 20.13 4.89 -5.30
CA ALA A 205 20.56 3.63 -4.70
C ALA A 205 21.99 3.70 -4.10
N ALA A 206 22.90 4.44 -4.73
CA ALA A 206 24.30 4.52 -4.30
C ALA A 206 24.50 5.20 -2.93
N THR A 207 23.55 6.05 -2.51
CA THR A 207 23.69 6.85 -1.28
C THR A 207 22.59 6.56 -0.26
N THR A 208 21.42 6.08 -0.69
CA THR A 208 20.28 5.85 0.19
C THR A 208 20.57 4.83 1.28
N ILE A 209 20.38 5.25 2.52
CA ILE A 209 20.53 4.43 3.73
C ILE A 209 19.26 4.63 4.58
N ASN A 210 18.65 3.52 5.00
CA ASN A 210 17.52 3.52 5.92
C ASN A 210 16.35 4.44 5.51
N PRO A 211 15.78 4.26 4.32
CA PRO A 211 14.59 5.00 3.95
C PRO A 211 13.43 4.59 4.87
N PRO A 212 12.66 5.55 5.42
CA PRO A 212 11.76 5.33 6.55
C PRO A 212 10.61 4.37 6.25
N PHE A 213 9.98 4.48 5.07
CA PHE A 213 8.88 3.61 4.69
C PHE A 213 9.34 2.16 4.55
N GLU A 214 10.46 1.93 3.88
CA GLU A 214 11.03 0.61 3.66
C GLU A 214 11.48 -0.03 4.98
N LEU A 215 12.12 0.71 5.89
CA LEU A 215 12.46 0.21 7.22
C LEU A 215 11.21 -0.27 7.98
N SER A 216 10.18 0.56 8.01
CA SER A 216 8.91 0.23 8.68
C SER A 216 8.24 -0.97 8.03
N TYR A 217 8.35 -1.08 6.70
CA TYR A 217 7.76 -2.19 5.97
C TYR A 217 8.52 -3.51 6.20
N TRP A 218 9.88 -3.45 6.26
CA TRP A 218 10.68 -4.59 6.69
C TRP A 218 10.28 -5.07 8.08
N HIS A 219 10.18 -4.15 9.04
CA HIS A 219 9.74 -4.48 10.39
C HIS A 219 8.37 -5.18 10.40
N PHE A 220 7.38 -4.59 9.75
CA PHE A 220 6.02 -5.15 9.68
C PHE A 220 5.98 -6.52 9.00
N ALA A 221 6.61 -6.64 7.82
CA ALA A 221 6.55 -7.86 7.03
C ALA A 221 7.32 -9.02 7.68
N MET A 222 8.48 -8.76 8.29
CA MET A 222 9.24 -9.77 9.00
C MET A 222 8.50 -10.26 10.27
N GLN A 223 7.87 -9.36 11.02
CA GLN A 223 6.98 -9.77 12.12
C GLN A 223 5.80 -10.60 11.62
N THR A 224 5.22 -10.23 10.50
CA THR A 224 4.11 -10.98 9.88
C THR A 224 4.57 -12.36 9.43
N ALA A 225 5.73 -12.46 8.78
CA ALA A 225 6.31 -13.76 8.38
C ALA A 225 6.54 -14.68 9.59
N GLN A 226 7.00 -14.15 10.72
CA GLN A 226 7.11 -14.92 11.96
C GLN A 226 5.75 -15.42 12.48
N LYS A 227 4.71 -14.59 12.44
CA LYS A 227 3.34 -15.03 12.77
C LYS A 227 2.86 -16.14 11.84
N TRP A 228 3.24 -16.09 10.55
CA TRP A 228 2.89 -17.14 9.59
C TRP A 228 3.60 -18.46 9.90
N ARG A 229 4.87 -18.44 10.35
CA ARG A 229 5.56 -19.62 10.86
C ARG A 229 4.78 -20.26 12.02
N GLU A 230 4.41 -19.44 13.01
CA GLU A 230 3.66 -19.93 14.19
C GLU A 230 2.29 -20.52 13.79
N ARG A 231 1.56 -19.88 12.86
CA ARG A 231 0.29 -20.40 12.33
C ARG A 231 0.47 -21.73 11.57
N ALA A 232 1.61 -21.89 10.90
CA ALA A 232 1.96 -23.15 10.23
C ALA A 232 2.50 -24.24 11.19
N GLY A 233 2.55 -23.99 12.50
CA GLY A 233 3.10 -24.90 13.50
C GLY A 233 4.63 -24.93 13.57
N GLU A 234 5.29 -23.99 12.95
CA GLU A 234 6.74 -23.84 12.93
C GLU A 234 7.22 -22.95 14.09
N LYS A 235 8.46 -23.18 14.53
CA LYS A 235 9.11 -22.25 15.49
C LYS A 235 9.50 -20.96 14.80
N ARG A 236 9.52 -19.86 15.57
CA ARG A 236 10.08 -18.59 15.12
C ARG A 236 11.55 -18.77 14.70
N ASN A 237 11.95 -18.03 13.69
CA ASN A 237 13.36 -17.97 13.28
C ASN A 237 14.07 -16.91 14.16
N LEU A 238 15.06 -17.34 14.94
CA LEU A 238 15.75 -16.48 15.91
C LEU A 238 16.60 -15.37 15.24
N GLU A 239 17.15 -15.63 14.06
CA GLU A 239 17.90 -14.62 13.31
C GLU A 239 16.97 -13.51 12.79
N TRP A 240 15.75 -13.88 12.38
CA TRP A 240 14.75 -12.89 11.99
C TRP A 240 14.25 -12.08 13.19
N ASP A 241 14.10 -12.70 14.35
CA ASP A 241 13.74 -11.99 15.57
C ASP A 241 14.85 -11.00 15.96
N GLU A 242 16.12 -11.40 15.88
CA GLU A 242 17.25 -10.51 16.10
C GLU A 242 17.22 -9.32 15.13
N MET A 243 16.99 -9.57 13.81
CA MET A 243 16.87 -8.48 12.84
C MET A 243 15.70 -7.55 13.17
N ILE A 244 14.52 -8.07 13.46
CA ILE A 244 13.34 -7.28 13.85
C ILE A 244 13.66 -6.40 15.07
N ASP A 245 14.39 -6.94 16.04
CA ASP A 245 14.73 -6.21 17.24
C ASP A 245 15.78 -5.12 17.04
N LYS A 246 16.72 -5.36 16.14
CA LYS A 246 17.85 -4.48 15.87
C LYS A 246 17.72 -3.66 14.58
N LEU A 247 16.55 -3.64 13.91
CA LEU A 247 16.34 -2.72 12.79
C LEU A 247 16.57 -1.29 13.24
N SER A 248 17.23 -0.52 12.38
CA SER A 248 17.52 0.90 12.62
C SER A 248 16.25 1.67 12.93
N PRO A 249 16.22 2.55 13.94
CA PRO A 249 15.15 3.54 14.06
C PRO A 249 15.19 4.48 12.85
N LEU A 250 14.06 5.16 12.60
CA LEU A 250 13.97 6.15 11.55
C LEU A 250 14.82 7.38 11.87
N ALA A 251 15.60 7.84 10.91
CA ALA A 251 16.43 9.04 11.06
C ALA A 251 15.57 10.32 11.04
N TYR A 252 15.94 11.31 11.85
CA TYR A 252 15.24 12.59 11.98
C TYR A 252 16.21 13.76 12.16
N ASN A 253 15.76 14.97 11.90
CA ASN A 253 16.52 16.20 12.07
C ASN A 253 16.32 16.88 13.46
N GLU A 254 16.96 18.01 13.66
CA GLU A 254 16.87 18.80 14.90
C GLU A 254 15.45 19.33 15.18
N ASP A 255 14.63 19.52 14.14
CA ASP A 255 13.24 19.93 14.25
C ASP A 255 12.28 18.76 14.53
N HIS A 256 12.83 17.58 14.80
CA HIS A 256 12.07 16.34 15.01
C HIS A 256 11.18 15.94 13.81
N LEU A 257 11.71 16.12 12.60
CA LEU A 257 11.10 15.69 11.35
C LEU A 257 11.84 14.47 10.80
N TYR A 258 11.13 13.44 10.38
CA TYR A 258 11.75 12.27 9.79
C TYR A 258 12.31 12.57 8.41
N LEU A 259 13.55 12.16 8.17
CA LEU A 259 14.26 12.36 6.91
C LEU A 259 13.76 11.40 5.82
N ALA A 260 13.90 11.78 4.56
CA ALA A 260 13.62 10.92 3.41
C ALA A 260 14.53 9.68 3.37
N SER A 261 15.72 9.79 3.92
CA SER A 261 16.74 8.75 4.08
C SER A 261 17.76 9.24 5.09
N GLU A 262 18.47 8.37 5.77
CA GLU A 262 19.46 8.75 6.81
C GLU A 262 20.59 9.61 6.23
N ASP A 263 20.98 9.41 4.97
CA ASP A 263 21.96 10.22 4.26
C ASP A 263 21.40 11.55 3.72
N ALA A 264 20.09 11.71 3.65
CA ALA A 264 19.42 12.90 3.12
C ALA A 264 19.21 13.96 4.22
N VAL A 265 20.26 14.43 4.87
CA VAL A 265 20.19 15.38 5.98
C VAL A 265 19.55 16.72 5.61
N ASP A 266 19.56 17.07 4.32
CA ASP A 266 18.96 18.29 3.78
C ASP A 266 17.52 18.06 3.25
N THR A 267 16.83 16.99 3.70
CA THR A 267 15.49 16.62 3.22
C THR A 267 14.54 17.82 3.10
N TYR A 268 14.50 18.68 4.09
CA TYR A 268 13.55 19.80 4.15
C TYR A 268 14.10 21.12 3.57
N LYS A 269 15.31 21.09 3.02
CA LYS A 269 15.97 22.26 2.39
C LYS A 269 16.14 22.09 0.88
N ASP A 270 16.17 20.85 0.39
CA ASP A 270 16.36 20.54 -1.02
C ASP A 270 15.04 20.06 -1.64
N ILE A 271 14.57 20.79 -2.65
CA ILE A 271 13.32 20.50 -3.38
C ILE A 271 13.29 19.08 -3.99
N ARG A 272 14.42 18.45 -4.22
CA ARG A 272 14.50 17.06 -4.70
C ARG A 272 13.89 16.09 -3.70
N PHE A 273 13.98 16.37 -2.40
CA PHE A 273 13.48 15.51 -1.33
C PHE A 273 12.08 15.89 -0.86
N THR A 274 11.51 16.99 -1.36
CA THR A 274 10.15 17.46 -1.04
C THR A 274 9.25 17.54 -2.27
N SER A 275 9.65 16.84 -3.30
CA SER A 275 8.88 16.58 -4.53
C SER A 275 8.72 15.06 -4.71
N ASP A 276 7.84 14.63 -5.63
CA ASP A 276 7.50 13.23 -5.81
C ASP A 276 6.69 12.68 -4.61
N HIS A 277 6.83 11.42 -4.25
CA HIS A 277 6.10 10.79 -3.15
C HIS A 277 6.62 11.20 -1.78
N MET A 278 5.72 11.59 -0.86
CA MET A 278 6.05 11.77 0.55
C MET A 278 6.09 10.42 1.29
N ALA A 279 6.92 9.50 0.81
CA ALA A 279 6.93 8.10 1.24
C ALA A 279 7.13 7.90 2.75
N VAL A 280 7.76 8.86 3.43
CA VAL A 280 7.89 8.87 4.90
C VAL A 280 6.55 8.70 5.61
N LEU A 281 5.45 9.25 5.07
CA LEU A 281 4.11 9.10 5.65
C LEU A 281 3.56 7.68 5.53
N GLY A 282 4.06 6.88 4.58
CA GLY A 282 3.70 5.46 4.45
C GLY A 282 4.15 4.60 5.64
N SER A 283 5.16 5.07 6.39
CA SER A 283 5.67 4.39 7.58
C SER A 283 4.63 4.21 8.69
N VAL A 284 3.65 5.14 8.75
CA VAL A 284 2.46 5.06 9.60
C VAL A 284 1.27 5.44 8.71
N GLY A 285 0.27 4.61 8.63
CA GLY A 285 -0.87 4.81 7.74
C GLY A 285 -1.11 3.56 6.94
N ILE A 286 -0.33 3.30 5.90
CA ILE A 286 -0.24 2.02 5.22
C ILE A 286 0.13 0.93 6.23
N LEU A 287 1.12 1.20 7.05
CA LEU A 287 1.64 0.34 8.11
C LEU A 287 1.15 0.78 9.49
N PRO A 288 1.05 -0.15 10.45
CA PRO A 288 0.78 0.22 11.83
C PRO A 288 1.96 0.95 12.46
N MET A 289 1.67 1.76 13.49
CA MET A 289 2.70 2.31 14.37
C MET A 289 3.58 1.17 14.91
N ASN A 290 4.88 1.41 15.00
CA ASN A 290 5.83 0.41 15.47
C ASN A 290 6.96 1.05 16.29
N LYS A 291 7.82 0.22 16.91
CA LYS A 291 8.90 0.67 17.82
C LYS A 291 9.98 1.53 17.18
N LEU A 292 10.08 1.58 15.85
CA LEU A 292 11.08 2.40 15.14
C LEU A 292 10.65 3.86 15.05
N ILE A 293 9.39 4.19 15.43
CA ILE A 293 8.73 5.46 15.14
C ILE A 293 8.26 6.11 16.46
N ARG A 294 8.45 7.41 16.56
CA ARG A 294 7.88 8.26 17.61
C ARG A 294 6.65 8.98 17.04
N ASP A 295 5.54 8.90 17.76
CA ASP A 295 4.25 9.50 17.35
C ASP A 295 4.36 11.02 17.16
N ASP A 296 4.97 11.71 18.11
CA ASP A 296 5.18 13.16 18.08
C ASP A 296 6.01 13.61 16.85
N TYR A 297 7.05 12.87 16.49
CA TYR A 297 7.88 13.19 15.31
C TYR A 297 7.12 12.93 14.00
N MET A 298 6.31 11.88 13.95
CA MET A 298 5.50 11.61 12.76
C MET A 298 4.40 12.66 12.58
N LYS A 299 3.79 13.15 13.67
CA LYS A 299 2.86 14.29 13.61
C LYS A 299 3.53 15.55 13.12
N ASN A 300 4.71 15.90 13.64
CA ASN A 300 5.47 17.04 13.15
C ASN A 300 5.78 16.90 11.66
N THR A 301 6.19 15.69 11.23
CA THR A 301 6.48 15.39 9.82
C THR A 301 5.23 15.54 8.95
N LEU A 302 4.07 15.02 9.39
CA LEU A 302 2.80 15.21 8.69
C LEU A 302 2.44 16.70 8.53
N HIS A 303 2.57 17.49 9.61
CA HIS A 303 2.27 18.91 9.58
C HIS A 303 3.19 19.67 8.63
N TRP A 304 4.50 19.37 8.69
CA TRP A 304 5.44 19.98 7.77
C TRP A 304 5.12 19.64 6.31
N VAL A 305 4.87 18.35 6.01
CA VAL A 305 4.49 17.90 4.67
C VAL A 305 3.21 18.58 4.19
N TRP A 306 2.21 18.67 5.06
CA TRP A 306 0.93 19.31 4.73
C TRP A 306 1.11 20.74 4.25
N ASP A 307 1.94 21.52 4.93
CA ASP A 307 2.12 22.94 4.69
C ASP A 307 3.15 23.25 3.58
N ASN A 308 4.14 22.37 3.37
CA ASN A 308 5.33 22.72 2.58
C ASN A 308 5.62 21.79 1.39
N TRP A 309 5.00 20.58 1.31
CA TRP A 309 5.32 19.65 0.23
C TRP A 309 4.91 20.19 -1.14
N ASN A 310 5.68 19.82 -2.17
CA ASN A 310 5.33 20.19 -3.54
C ASN A 310 4.19 19.30 -4.08
N TRP A 311 2.97 19.57 -3.63
CA TRP A 311 1.76 18.84 -4.01
C TRP A 311 1.48 18.80 -5.52
N GLY A 312 2.06 19.75 -6.28
CA GLY A 312 1.97 19.76 -7.75
C GLY A 312 2.77 18.65 -8.45
N LYS A 313 3.66 17.97 -7.71
CA LYS A 313 4.54 16.90 -8.20
C LYS A 313 4.19 15.53 -7.61
N THR A 314 3.10 15.41 -6.89
CA THR A 314 2.61 14.17 -6.29
C THR A 314 1.81 13.32 -7.28
N TRP A 315 1.45 12.11 -6.85
CA TRP A 315 0.68 11.15 -7.63
C TRP A 315 -0.66 10.83 -6.93
N GLY A 316 -1.59 10.23 -7.65
CA GLY A 316 -2.93 9.97 -7.14
C GLY A 316 -3.00 9.13 -5.86
N TRP A 317 -2.01 8.30 -5.57
CA TRP A 317 -1.97 7.48 -4.36
C TRP A 317 -1.34 8.19 -3.14
N ASP A 318 -0.67 9.34 -3.32
CA ASP A 318 -0.11 10.12 -2.21
C ASP A 318 -1.19 10.70 -1.30
N TYR A 319 -2.35 11.05 -1.86
CA TYR A 319 -3.47 11.61 -1.09
C TYR A 319 -4.10 10.58 -0.14
N PRO A 320 -4.47 9.36 -0.59
CA PRO A 320 -4.92 8.33 0.34
C PRO A 320 -3.83 7.87 1.31
N MET A 321 -2.54 7.87 0.94
CA MET A 321 -1.44 7.61 1.88
C MET A 321 -1.43 8.66 3.00
N THR A 322 -1.52 9.94 2.65
CA THR A 322 -1.61 11.04 3.62
C THR A 322 -2.85 10.92 4.50
N ALA A 323 -4.00 10.56 3.91
CA ALA A 323 -5.24 10.36 4.67
C ALA A 323 -5.12 9.22 5.69
N MET A 324 -4.50 8.11 5.31
CA MET A 324 -4.25 6.98 6.23
C MET A 324 -3.27 7.35 7.34
N ASN A 325 -2.21 8.12 7.02
CA ASN A 325 -1.27 8.62 8.02
C ASN A 325 -1.99 9.54 9.02
N ALA A 326 -2.71 10.55 8.53
CA ALA A 326 -3.47 11.48 9.35
C ALA A 326 -4.51 10.75 10.23
N THR A 327 -5.19 9.73 9.71
CA THR A 327 -6.16 8.92 10.46
C THR A 327 -5.50 8.24 11.67
N ARG A 328 -4.37 7.57 11.47
CA ARG A 328 -3.68 6.86 12.56
C ARG A 328 -3.07 7.81 13.60
N LEU A 329 -2.78 9.04 13.19
CA LEU A 329 -2.24 10.09 14.08
C LEU A 329 -3.33 10.91 14.78
N GLY A 330 -4.61 10.65 14.52
CA GLY A 330 -5.73 11.37 15.14
C GLY A 330 -5.94 12.78 14.58
N GLU A 331 -5.67 12.96 13.28
CA GLU A 331 -5.82 14.22 12.53
C GLU A 331 -6.95 14.09 11.45
N PRO A 332 -8.22 13.87 11.85
CA PRO A 332 -9.29 13.52 10.91
C PRO A 332 -9.60 14.62 9.89
N GLU A 333 -9.43 15.90 10.22
CA GLU A 333 -9.61 17.01 9.28
C GLU A 333 -8.59 16.91 8.14
N LYS A 334 -7.33 16.57 8.45
CA LYS A 334 -6.32 16.32 7.42
C LYS A 334 -6.59 15.05 6.64
N ALA A 335 -7.15 14.01 7.27
CA ALA A 335 -7.52 12.78 6.58
C ALA A 335 -8.56 13.03 5.49
N VAL A 336 -9.69 13.68 5.84
CA VAL A 336 -10.71 14.09 4.86
C VAL A 336 -10.13 15.09 3.87
N GLY A 337 -9.39 16.08 4.36
CA GLY A 337 -8.77 17.12 3.55
C GLY A 337 -7.83 16.56 2.49
N ALA A 338 -7.05 15.53 2.80
CA ALA A 338 -6.16 14.86 1.84
C ALA A 338 -6.96 14.19 0.71
N LEU A 339 -7.98 13.41 1.04
CA LEU A 339 -8.80 12.74 0.02
C LEU A 339 -9.51 13.71 -0.92
N LEU A 340 -9.83 14.92 -0.45
CA LEU A 340 -10.59 15.92 -1.18
C LEU A 340 -9.77 17.16 -1.57
N MET A 341 -8.45 17.10 -1.40
CA MET A 341 -7.55 18.21 -1.76
C MET A 341 -7.67 18.56 -3.25
N ASP A 342 -7.88 19.85 -3.53
CA ASP A 342 -7.99 20.35 -4.90
C ASP A 342 -6.59 20.44 -5.55
N LYS A 343 -6.16 19.32 -6.14
CA LYS A 343 -4.93 19.20 -6.92
C LYS A 343 -5.21 18.37 -8.17
N ARG A 344 -4.50 18.67 -9.25
CA ARG A 344 -4.65 17.98 -10.53
C ARG A 344 -4.59 16.45 -10.38
N THR A 345 -3.62 15.95 -9.66
CA THR A 345 -3.36 14.51 -9.48
C THR A 345 -4.33 13.84 -8.51
N ASN A 346 -5.17 14.63 -7.82
CA ASN A 346 -6.29 14.16 -6.99
C ASN A 346 -7.66 14.40 -7.65
N THR A 347 -7.68 14.70 -8.94
CA THR A 347 -8.92 14.85 -9.69
C THR A 347 -9.51 13.47 -9.99
N TYR A 348 -10.81 13.31 -9.72
CA TYR A 348 -11.61 12.17 -10.13
C TYR A 348 -12.56 12.60 -11.25
N LEU A 349 -12.32 12.10 -12.45
CA LEU A 349 -13.11 12.44 -13.62
C LEU A 349 -14.59 12.07 -13.44
N GLN A 350 -15.45 12.57 -14.31
CA GLN A 350 -16.89 12.31 -14.25
C GLN A 350 -17.22 10.80 -14.30
N ASN A 351 -16.41 10.02 -15.02
CA ASN A 351 -16.50 8.55 -15.07
C ASN A 351 -15.87 7.84 -13.87
N GLY A 352 -15.33 8.56 -12.88
CA GLY A 352 -14.77 8.03 -11.64
C GLY A 352 -13.28 7.74 -11.65
N HIS A 353 -12.60 7.77 -12.80
CA HIS A 353 -11.16 7.50 -12.83
C HIS A 353 -10.36 8.62 -12.14
N ASN A 354 -9.43 8.26 -11.26
CA ASN A 354 -8.41 9.19 -10.83
C ASN A 354 -7.54 9.60 -12.03
N TYR A 355 -7.27 10.89 -12.15
CA TYR A 355 -6.55 11.50 -13.27
C TYR A 355 -5.19 12.01 -12.82
N GLN A 356 -4.14 11.52 -13.44
CA GLN A 356 -2.78 11.96 -13.18
C GLN A 356 -2.36 13.08 -14.15
N ASP A 357 -2.41 12.80 -15.44
CA ASP A 357 -2.10 13.72 -16.53
C ASP A 357 -2.73 13.25 -17.87
N GLY A 358 -2.43 13.94 -18.96
CA GLY A 358 -2.93 13.56 -20.30
C GLY A 358 -2.51 12.18 -20.77
N ARG A 359 -1.41 11.64 -20.26
CA ARG A 359 -0.90 10.30 -20.55
C ARG A 359 -1.52 9.25 -19.63
N LEU A 360 -1.82 9.60 -18.38
CA LEU A 360 -2.36 8.73 -17.33
C LEU A 360 -3.76 9.21 -16.90
N ARG A 361 -4.72 9.09 -17.81
CA ARG A 361 -6.11 9.53 -17.59
C ARG A 361 -6.93 8.57 -16.73
N CYS A 362 -6.39 7.39 -16.48
CA CYS A 362 -7.01 6.30 -15.75
C CYS A 362 -5.95 5.76 -14.78
N TYR A 363 -5.85 6.37 -13.60
CA TYR A 363 -4.81 6.03 -12.63
C TYR A 363 -5.41 5.25 -11.46
N LEU A 364 -5.60 3.95 -11.66
CA LEU A 364 -6.31 3.06 -10.72
C LEU A 364 -5.65 2.90 -9.34
N PRO A 365 -4.31 3.05 -9.17
CA PRO A 365 -3.72 3.12 -7.83
C PRO A 365 -4.34 4.20 -6.93
N GLY A 366 -4.73 5.35 -7.48
CA GLY A 366 -5.45 6.38 -6.74
C GLY A 366 -6.85 5.91 -6.32
N ASN A 367 -7.57 5.22 -7.22
CA ASN A 367 -8.91 4.68 -6.92
C ASN A 367 -8.87 3.60 -5.82
N GLY A 368 -7.92 2.65 -5.89
CA GLY A 368 -7.82 1.60 -4.87
C GLY A 368 -7.26 2.12 -3.55
N GLY A 369 -6.33 3.07 -3.60
CA GLY A 369 -5.85 3.78 -2.42
C GLY A 369 -6.96 4.51 -1.69
N LEU A 370 -7.85 5.21 -2.41
CA LEU A 370 -9.04 5.85 -1.86
C LEU A 370 -9.91 4.87 -1.06
N LEU A 371 -10.22 3.70 -1.64
CA LEU A 371 -11.05 2.70 -0.96
C LEU A 371 -10.37 2.13 0.29
N THR A 372 -9.05 1.90 0.23
CA THR A 372 -8.27 1.43 1.37
C THR A 372 -8.24 2.49 2.48
N ALA A 373 -8.04 3.76 2.13
CA ALA A 373 -8.07 4.86 3.10
C ALA A 373 -9.44 5.01 3.76
N VAL A 374 -10.53 4.98 2.98
CA VAL A 374 -11.90 5.07 3.53
C VAL A 374 -12.22 3.88 4.44
N ALA A 375 -11.77 2.66 4.11
CA ALA A 375 -11.92 1.52 5.01
C ALA A 375 -11.21 1.75 6.36
N LEU A 376 -9.96 2.24 6.34
CA LEU A 376 -9.23 2.61 7.56
C LEU A 376 -9.91 3.74 8.32
N MET A 377 -10.38 4.77 7.63
CA MET A 377 -11.07 5.93 8.23
C MET A 377 -12.37 5.55 8.91
N CYS A 378 -13.07 4.51 8.43
CA CYS A 378 -14.30 3.99 9.00
C CYS A 378 -14.03 2.93 10.08
N ALA A 379 -13.39 1.82 9.70
CA ALA A 379 -13.25 0.63 10.54
C ALA A 379 -12.00 0.65 11.43
N GLY A 380 -11.09 1.60 11.24
CA GLY A 380 -9.85 1.70 12.00
C GLY A 380 -8.87 0.55 11.73
N TRP A 381 -8.13 0.17 12.74
CA TRP A 381 -7.10 -0.86 12.72
C TRP A 381 -7.13 -1.69 14.00
N ASP A 382 -6.32 -2.73 14.05
CA ASP A 382 -6.21 -3.59 15.23
C ASP A 382 -5.94 -2.77 16.51
N GLY A 383 -6.85 -2.86 17.46
CA GLY A 383 -6.75 -2.11 18.71
C GLY A 383 -7.31 -0.68 18.69
N CYS A 384 -7.76 -0.18 17.55
CA CYS A 384 -8.44 1.12 17.49
C CYS A 384 -9.78 1.08 18.23
N GLN A 385 -10.00 2.02 19.16
CA GLN A 385 -11.23 2.12 19.93
C GLN A 385 -12.11 3.31 19.49
N VAL A 386 -11.63 4.12 18.56
CA VAL A 386 -12.35 5.29 18.06
C VAL A 386 -13.28 4.86 16.92
N LYS A 387 -14.55 5.23 17.00
CA LYS A 387 -15.50 5.04 15.90
C LYS A 387 -15.20 6.05 14.80
N ASN A 388 -15.11 5.58 13.55
CA ASN A 388 -14.82 6.44 12.39
C ASN A 388 -13.58 7.33 12.61
N PRO A 389 -12.40 6.75 12.93
CA PRO A 389 -11.23 7.52 13.40
C PRO A 389 -10.70 8.53 12.39
N GLY A 390 -11.00 8.36 11.10
CA GLY A 390 -10.56 9.25 10.04
C GLY A 390 -11.54 10.36 9.70
N PHE A 391 -12.67 10.48 10.41
CA PHE A 391 -13.66 11.53 10.16
C PHE A 391 -13.79 12.46 11.38
N PRO A 392 -13.93 13.79 11.16
CA PRO A 392 -14.17 14.76 12.23
C PRO A 392 -15.35 14.36 13.11
N GLN A 393 -15.19 14.55 14.42
CA GLN A 393 -16.19 14.16 15.43
C GLN A 393 -17.08 15.34 15.87
N ASP A 394 -17.11 16.40 15.08
CA ASP A 394 -17.87 17.65 15.33
C ASP A 394 -19.35 17.55 14.87
N GLY A 395 -19.76 16.39 14.35
CA GLY A 395 -21.12 16.13 13.86
C GLY A 395 -21.34 16.46 12.37
N THR A 396 -20.33 16.98 11.67
CA THR A 396 -20.44 17.26 10.22
C THR A 396 -20.29 15.98 9.37
N TRP A 397 -19.64 14.95 9.91
CA TRP A 397 -19.40 13.66 9.27
C TRP A 397 -20.09 12.50 10.05
N ASP A 398 -21.41 12.39 9.96
CA ASP A 398 -22.14 11.20 10.46
C ASP A 398 -22.04 10.07 9.43
N VAL A 399 -20.86 9.45 9.35
CA VAL A 399 -20.57 8.35 8.43
C VAL A 399 -21.06 7.02 9.03
N ARG A 400 -21.87 6.29 8.27
CA ARG A 400 -22.37 4.96 8.62
C ARG A 400 -21.81 3.93 7.66
N TRP A 401 -21.54 2.74 8.17
CA TRP A 401 -21.00 1.66 7.35
C TRP A 401 -21.31 0.29 7.93
N GLU A 402 -21.24 -0.71 7.05
CA GLU A 402 -21.35 -2.12 7.41
C GLU A 402 -20.38 -2.97 6.61
N GLY A 403 -19.95 -4.10 7.14
CA GLY A 403 -19.13 -5.11 6.45
C GLY A 403 -17.64 -4.78 6.29
N LEU A 404 -17.20 -3.54 6.52
CA LEU A 404 -15.78 -3.19 6.45
C LEU A 404 -14.94 -3.95 7.48
N LYS A 405 -13.70 -4.24 7.13
CA LYS A 405 -12.74 -4.89 8.02
C LYS A 405 -11.63 -3.91 8.43
N PRO A 406 -11.16 -3.99 9.68
CA PRO A 406 -10.05 -3.16 10.15
C PRO A 406 -8.75 -3.56 9.46
N MET A 407 -7.86 -2.59 9.27
CA MET A 407 -6.49 -2.83 8.81
C MET A 407 -5.62 -3.45 9.94
N PRO A 408 -4.47 -4.04 9.60
CA PRO A 408 -3.46 -4.41 10.60
C PRO A 408 -3.02 -3.25 11.48
#